data_fc428b5e690e63f9b37582c763fed054
#
_entry.id   fc428b5e690e63f9b37582c763fed054
#
_cell.length_a   1.000
_cell.length_b   1.000
_cell.length_c   1.000
_cell.angle_alpha   90.00
_cell.angle_beta   90.00
_cell.angle_gamma   90.00
#
_symmetry.space_group_name_H-M   'P 1'
#
loop_
_entity.id
_entity.type
_entity.pdbx_description
1 polymer ?
#
loop_
_entity_poly.entity_id
_entity_poly.type
_entity_poly.pdbx_seq_one_letter_code
_entity_poly.pdbx_strand_id
1 'polypeptide(L)'
;MVENLQSEKNWTLPTTNIVFLDIETDGLHPSVIHCVVTKRPNEDHCLHTCRESLFEELARGGHVCGHNYIGFDGPVLEKLWDIRVHPDRVLDTLVMSRLFHPDVQGGHSLATWGEKLRFPKGDHDDWSQLSEEMIQYCMR
;
A
#
# COMPACT_ATOMS: atom_id res chain seq x y z
N MET A 1 -27.73 12.58 35.17
CA MET A 1 -26.31 12.98 35.06
C MET A 1 -25.77 12.41 33.75
N VAL A 2 -25.70 13.23 32.74
CA VAL A 2 -25.15 12.84 31.45
C VAL A 2 -23.65 13.09 31.56
N GLU A 3 -22.84 12.03 31.75
CA GLU A 3 -21.41 12.17 31.73
C GLU A 3 -20.94 12.58 30.33
N ASN A 4 -20.28 13.69 30.29
CA ASN A 4 -19.74 14.31 29.10
C ASN A 4 -18.57 13.46 28.59
N LEU A 5 -18.84 12.56 27.61
CA LEU A 5 -17.81 11.81 26.89
C LEU A 5 -17.13 12.72 25.86
N GLN A 6 -16.54 13.81 26.33
CA GLN A 6 -15.52 14.53 25.60
C GLN A 6 -14.16 13.88 25.87
N SER A 7 -13.95 12.66 25.38
CA SER A 7 -12.60 12.25 25.08
C SER A 7 -12.28 12.88 23.72
N GLU A 8 -11.56 13.96 23.74
CA GLU A 8 -10.80 14.42 22.57
C GLU A 8 -9.83 13.30 22.18
N LYS A 9 -10.33 12.33 21.42
CA LYS A 9 -9.46 11.42 20.69
C LYS A 9 -8.79 12.28 19.63
N ASN A 10 -7.60 12.76 19.94
CA ASN A 10 -6.69 13.29 18.95
C ASN A 10 -6.43 12.18 17.93
N TRP A 11 -7.18 12.17 16.84
CA TRP A 11 -6.97 11.32 15.69
C TRP A 11 -5.75 11.83 14.91
N THR A 12 -4.59 11.74 15.53
CA THR A 12 -3.35 11.83 14.78
C THR A 12 -3.15 10.47 14.12
N LEU A 13 -3.13 10.46 12.78
CA LEU A 13 -2.64 9.29 12.05
C LEU A 13 -1.30 8.89 12.70
N PRO A 14 -1.11 7.60 13.05
CA PRO A 14 0.15 7.15 13.62
C PRO A 14 1.23 7.24 12.55
N THR A 15 1.80 8.44 12.36
CA THR A 15 2.82 8.73 11.35
C THR A 15 4.12 7.98 11.57
N THR A 16 4.30 7.39 12.74
CA THR A 16 5.55 6.74 13.14
C THR A 16 5.57 5.21 12.96
N ASN A 17 4.40 4.59 12.78
CA ASN A 17 4.32 3.12 12.65
C ASN A 17 3.44 2.73 11.46
N ILE A 18 3.86 3.17 10.28
CA ILE A 18 3.24 2.83 9.00
C ILE A 18 4.28 2.07 8.16
N VAL A 19 3.83 1.04 7.49
CA VAL A 19 4.55 0.40 6.39
C VAL A 19 3.75 0.62 5.11
N PHE A 20 4.34 1.36 4.16
CA PHE A 20 3.82 1.46 2.81
C PHE A 20 4.14 0.17 2.07
N LEU A 21 3.19 -0.33 1.29
CA LEU A 21 3.31 -1.59 0.59
C LEU A 21 2.72 -1.47 -0.82
N ASP A 22 3.44 -2.02 -1.79
CA ASP A 22 2.98 -2.18 -3.16
C ASP A 22 3.45 -3.54 -3.70
N ILE A 23 2.61 -4.22 -4.49
CA ILE A 23 2.92 -5.52 -5.09
C ILE A 23 2.99 -5.42 -6.60
N GLU A 24 3.89 -6.20 -7.19
CA GLU A 24 3.94 -6.39 -8.63
C GLU A 24 3.66 -7.83 -9.01
N THR A 25 2.81 -8.01 -9.98
CA THR A 25 2.25 -9.31 -10.38
C THR A 25 2.29 -9.49 -11.88
N ASP A 26 1.97 -10.69 -12.34
CA ASP A 26 1.85 -11.04 -13.76
C ASP A 26 0.57 -10.49 -14.45
N GLY A 27 -0.24 -9.69 -13.75
CA GLY A 27 -1.40 -9.03 -14.33
C GLY A 27 -2.56 -8.79 -13.36
N LEU A 28 -3.71 -8.38 -13.89
CA LEU A 28 -4.91 -8.06 -13.09
C LEU A 28 -5.61 -9.30 -12.49
N HIS A 29 -5.36 -10.48 -13.06
CA HIS A 29 -5.81 -11.77 -12.52
C HIS A 29 -4.57 -12.61 -12.16
N PRO A 30 -3.84 -12.24 -11.10
CA PRO A 30 -2.51 -12.75 -10.90
C PRO A 30 -2.46 -14.22 -10.52
N SER A 31 -1.45 -14.89 -11.08
CA SER A 31 -1.02 -16.22 -10.69
C SER A 31 0.33 -16.20 -9.96
N VAL A 32 1.09 -15.11 -10.10
CA VAL A 32 2.41 -14.93 -9.50
C VAL A 32 2.53 -13.51 -8.93
N ILE A 33 3.10 -13.41 -7.73
CA ILE A 33 3.65 -12.17 -7.20
C ILE A 33 5.13 -12.14 -7.56
N HIS A 34 5.54 -11.17 -8.37
CA HIS A 34 6.94 -10.99 -8.74
C HIS A 34 7.77 -10.43 -7.59
N CYS A 35 7.26 -9.39 -6.98
CA CYS A 35 7.85 -8.80 -5.79
C CYS A 35 6.84 -7.98 -5.00
N VAL A 36 7.20 -7.71 -3.76
CA VAL A 36 6.54 -6.73 -2.91
C VAL A 36 7.60 -5.74 -2.45
N VAL A 37 7.31 -4.46 -2.55
CA VAL A 37 8.16 -3.41 -1.99
C VAL A 37 7.49 -2.85 -0.76
N THR A 38 8.25 -2.74 0.32
CA THR A 38 7.80 -2.05 1.52
C THR A 38 8.71 -0.87 1.84
N LYS A 39 8.12 0.14 2.47
CA LYS A 39 8.84 1.34 2.90
C LYS A 39 8.30 1.80 4.24
N ARG A 40 9.18 1.93 5.23
CA ARG A 40 8.84 2.62 6.49
C ARG A 40 9.43 4.03 6.50
N PRO A 41 8.82 4.97 7.23
CA PRO A 41 9.42 6.28 7.44
C PRO A 41 10.84 6.16 8.00
N ASN A 42 11.77 6.93 7.42
CA ASN A 42 13.19 6.97 7.81
C ASN A 42 13.98 5.65 7.64
N GLU A 43 13.43 4.67 6.94
CA GLU A 43 14.14 3.44 6.56
C GLU A 43 14.27 3.36 5.04
N ASP A 44 15.19 2.54 4.54
CA ASP A 44 15.30 2.27 3.12
C ASP A 44 14.14 1.37 2.63
N HIS A 45 13.92 1.34 1.31
CA HIS A 45 13.00 0.39 0.72
C HIS A 45 13.48 -1.04 0.94
N CYS A 46 12.53 -1.94 1.23
CA CYS A 46 12.76 -3.37 1.29
C CYS A 46 12.07 -4.07 0.13
N LEU A 47 12.81 -4.90 -0.60
CA LEU A 47 12.29 -5.76 -1.66
C LEU A 47 12.07 -7.17 -1.11
N HIS A 48 10.86 -7.69 -1.27
CA HIS A 48 10.47 -9.04 -0.86
C HIS A 48 10.11 -9.84 -2.10
N THR A 49 10.81 -10.93 -2.33
CA THR A 49 10.55 -11.87 -3.43
C THR A 49 9.99 -13.20 -2.95
N CYS A 50 9.79 -13.36 -1.65
CA CYS A 50 9.18 -14.53 -1.03
C CYS A 50 8.29 -14.15 0.15
N ARG A 51 7.39 -15.07 0.47
CA ARG A 51 6.42 -14.94 1.56
C ARG A 51 7.08 -14.65 2.91
N GLU A 52 8.13 -15.38 3.24
CA GLU A 52 8.78 -15.34 4.54
C GLU A 52 9.37 -13.96 4.83
N SER A 53 10.04 -13.38 3.85
CA SER A 53 10.63 -12.04 3.97
C SER A 53 9.56 -10.96 4.23
N LEU A 54 8.44 -11.01 3.51
CA LEU A 54 7.34 -10.08 3.74
C LEU A 54 6.66 -10.32 5.09
N PHE A 55 6.47 -11.59 5.47
CA PHE A 55 5.86 -11.93 6.74
C PHE A 55 6.66 -11.39 7.93
N GLU A 56 7.99 -11.51 7.89
CA GLU A 56 8.88 -10.95 8.91
C GLU A 56 8.75 -9.42 8.99
N GLU A 57 8.71 -8.74 7.85
CA GLU A 57 8.53 -7.29 7.80
C GLU A 57 7.18 -6.86 8.41
N LEU A 58 6.10 -7.53 8.06
CA LEU A 58 4.76 -7.22 8.58
C LEU A 58 4.59 -7.60 10.06
N ALA A 59 5.34 -8.59 10.53
CA ALA A 59 5.38 -8.99 11.94
C ALA A 59 6.02 -7.92 12.85
N ARG A 60 6.79 -6.99 12.31
CA ARG A 60 7.27 -5.81 13.05
C ARG A 60 6.15 -4.90 13.54
N GLY A 61 4.93 -5.10 13.04
CA GLY A 61 3.74 -4.35 13.44
C GLY A 61 3.54 -3.06 12.64
N GLY A 62 2.56 -2.28 13.06
CA GLY A 62 2.16 -1.03 12.43
C GLY A 62 1.02 -1.19 11.44
N HIS A 63 0.59 -0.06 10.87
CA HIS A 63 -0.44 -0.02 9.84
C HIS A 63 0.18 -0.28 8.46
N VAL A 64 -0.50 -1.08 7.66
CA VAL A 64 -0.15 -1.32 6.26
C VAL A 64 -0.91 -0.32 5.40
N CYS A 65 -0.18 0.49 4.65
CA CYS A 65 -0.74 1.53 3.78
C CYS A 65 -0.48 1.17 2.31
N GLY A 66 -1.54 1.05 1.54
CA GLY A 66 -1.47 0.81 0.09
C GLY A 66 -2.56 1.54 -0.66
N HIS A 67 -2.45 1.61 -1.98
CA HIS A 67 -3.46 2.20 -2.84
C HIS A 67 -4.30 1.10 -3.49
N ASN A 68 -5.59 1.07 -3.21
CA ASN A 68 -6.46 -0.05 -3.57
C ASN A 68 -6.02 -1.39 -2.95
N TYR A 69 -5.44 -1.33 -1.75
CA TYR A 69 -4.99 -2.52 -1.02
C TYR A 69 -6.13 -3.51 -0.78
N ILE A 70 -7.31 -3.01 -0.38
CA ILE A 70 -8.49 -3.82 -0.10
C ILE A 70 -9.01 -4.52 -1.36
N GLY A 71 -8.92 -3.85 -2.51
CA GLY A 71 -9.41 -4.39 -3.78
C GLY A 71 -8.43 -5.27 -4.54
N PHE A 72 -7.14 -5.15 -4.27
CA PHE A 72 -6.12 -5.87 -5.05
C PHE A 72 -5.03 -6.50 -4.18
N ASP A 73 -4.13 -5.72 -3.57
CA ASP A 73 -2.93 -6.24 -2.91
C ASP A 73 -3.27 -7.24 -1.80
N GLY A 74 -4.22 -6.88 -0.93
CA GLY A 74 -4.64 -7.72 0.18
C GLY A 74 -5.17 -9.09 -0.27
N PRO A 75 -6.18 -9.15 -1.15
CA PRO A 75 -6.69 -10.41 -1.70
C PRO A 75 -5.64 -11.24 -2.43
N VAL A 76 -4.72 -10.62 -3.16
CA VAL A 76 -3.66 -11.31 -3.87
C VAL A 76 -2.63 -11.91 -2.91
N LEU A 77 -2.20 -11.15 -1.90
CA LEU A 77 -1.31 -11.65 -0.85
C LEU A 77 -1.93 -12.82 -0.08
N GLU A 78 -3.21 -12.74 0.24
CA GLU A 78 -3.92 -13.83 0.90
C GLU A 78 -3.98 -15.08 0.02
N LYS A 79 -4.33 -14.91 -1.27
CA LYS A 79 -4.49 -16.02 -2.21
C LYS A 79 -3.18 -16.72 -2.55
N LEU A 80 -2.11 -15.96 -2.80
CA LEU A 80 -0.87 -16.50 -3.38
C LEU A 80 0.21 -16.75 -2.32
N TRP A 81 0.24 -15.96 -1.26
CA TRP A 81 1.26 -16.06 -0.21
C TRP A 81 0.70 -16.42 1.16
N ASP A 82 -0.61 -16.62 1.29
CA ASP A 82 -1.26 -16.91 2.58
C ASP A 82 -0.88 -15.89 3.67
N ILE A 83 -0.86 -14.62 3.27
CA ILE A 83 -0.63 -13.47 4.17
C ILE A 83 -1.91 -12.65 4.25
N ARG A 84 -2.45 -12.56 5.47
CA ARG A 84 -3.61 -11.73 5.77
C ARG A 84 -3.24 -10.66 6.79
N VAL A 85 -3.46 -9.41 6.42
CA VAL A 85 -3.35 -8.27 7.35
C VAL A 85 -4.72 -8.02 7.99
N HIS A 86 -4.75 -7.89 9.31
CA HIS A 86 -6.00 -7.59 10.01
C HIS A 86 -6.58 -6.24 9.53
N PRO A 87 -7.90 -6.14 9.27
CA PRO A 87 -8.52 -4.92 8.74
C PRO A 87 -8.21 -3.65 9.53
N ASP A 88 -8.10 -3.73 10.85
CA ASP A 88 -7.77 -2.59 11.71
C ASP A 88 -6.36 -2.03 11.47
N ARG A 89 -5.51 -2.78 10.79
CA ARG A 89 -4.15 -2.36 10.41
C ARG A 89 -4.06 -1.82 8.98
N VAL A 90 -5.14 -1.86 8.21
CA VAL A 90 -5.13 -1.47 6.79
C VAL A 90 -5.51 0.00 6.63
N LEU A 91 -4.66 0.74 5.93
CA LEU A 91 -4.93 2.09 5.43
C LEU A 91 -4.94 2.05 3.91
N ASP A 92 -6.11 2.23 3.31
CA ASP A 92 -6.26 2.24 1.85
C ASP A 92 -6.40 3.67 1.33
N THR A 93 -5.39 4.16 0.62
CA THR A 93 -5.37 5.54 0.13
C THR A 93 -6.38 5.79 -0.99
N LEU A 94 -6.83 4.76 -1.72
CA LEU A 94 -7.94 4.92 -2.67
C LEU A 94 -9.25 5.21 -1.93
N VAL A 95 -9.52 4.47 -0.85
CA VAL A 95 -10.70 4.72 0.00
C VAL A 95 -10.65 6.11 0.62
N MET A 96 -9.49 6.50 1.17
CA MET A 96 -9.30 7.84 1.73
C MET A 96 -9.52 8.93 0.68
N SER A 97 -8.99 8.76 -0.53
CA SER A 97 -9.20 9.68 -1.64
C SER A 97 -10.68 9.88 -1.96
N ARG A 98 -11.44 8.78 -2.03
CA ARG A 98 -12.89 8.84 -2.31
C ARG A 98 -13.70 9.47 -1.18
N LEU A 99 -13.29 9.26 0.07
CA LEU A 99 -13.99 9.82 1.23
C LEU A 99 -13.71 11.30 1.43
N PHE A 100 -12.45 11.72 1.32
CA PHE A 100 -12.06 13.10 1.63
C PHE A 100 -12.07 14.03 0.42
N HIS A 101 -11.97 13.50 -0.79
CA HIS A 101 -11.94 14.26 -2.03
C HIS A 101 -12.82 13.60 -3.11
N PRO A 102 -14.15 13.46 -2.88
CA PRO A 102 -15.02 12.72 -3.80
C PRO A 102 -15.03 13.30 -5.22
N ASP A 103 -14.83 14.61 -5.35
CA ASP A 103 -14.90 15.36 -6.61
C ASP A 103 -13.51 15.65 -7.20
N VAL A 104 -12.49 14.86 -6.84
CA VAL A 104 -11.13 15.10 -7.36
C VAL A 104 -11.10 14.97 -8.89
N GLN A 105 -10.65 16.03 -9.55
CA GLN A 105 -10.53 16.04 -11.01
C GLN A 105 -9.40 15.10 -11.47
N GLY A 106 -9.68 14.31 -12.50
CA GLY A 106 -8.76 13.31 -13.04
C GLY A 106 -8.87 11.94 -12.37
N GLY A 107 -9.77 11.80 -11.36
CA GLY A 107 -10.02 10.54 -10.65
C GLY A 107 -9.07 10.29 -9.48
N HIS A 108 -9.14 9.07 -8.94
CA HIS A 108 -8.50 8.70 -7.66
C HIS A 108 -7.24 7.84 -7.82
N SER A 109 -6.68 7.74 -9.03
CA SER A 109 -5.49 6.94 -9.29
C SER A 109 -4.23 7.52 -8.64
N LEU A 110 -3.23 6.68 -8.39
CA LEU A 110 -1.91 7.14 -7.95
C LEU A 110 -1.26 8.09 -8.96
N ALA A 111 -1.47 7.87 -10.27
CA ALA A 111 -0.98 8.76 -11.31
C ALA A 111 -1.55 10.17 -11.14
N THR A 112 -2.88 10.29 -10.96
CA THR A 112 -3.55 11.57 -10.72
C THR A 112 -3.02 12.28 -9.47
N TRP A 113 -2.87 11.55 -8.38
CA TRP A 113 -2.34 12.11 -7.13
C TRP A 113 -0.86 12.45 -7.26
N GLY A 114 -0.08 11.63 -7.97
CA GLY A 114 1.33 11.91 -8.24
C GLY A 114 1.53 13.24 -8.97
N GLU A 115 0.73 13.51 -10.01
CA GLU A 115 0.74 14.79 -10.71
C GLU A 115 0.37 15.96 -9.79
N LYS A 116 -0.73 15.81 -9.02
CA LYS A 116 -1.18 16.85 -8.08
C LYS A 116 -0.14 17.17 -7.00
N LEU A 117 0.54 16.15 -6.50
CA LEU A 117 1.57 16.27 -5.47
C LEU A 117 2.96 16.61 -6.06
N ARG A 118 3.08 16.76 -7.40
CA ARG A 118 4.33 16.99 -8.13
C ARG A 118 5.37 15.87 -7.93
N PHE A 119 4.87 14.66 -7.80
CA PHE A 119 5.66 13.45 -7.70
C PHE A 119 5.09 12.40 -8.67
N PRO A 120 5.32 12.56 -9.98
CA PRO A 120 4.70 11.71 -11.00
C PRO A 120 5.19 10.27 -10.88
N LYS A 121 4.26 9.33 -11.10
CA LYS A 121 4.57 7.91 -11.20
C LYS A 121 5.39 7.65 -12.47
N GLY A 122 6.36 6.73 -12.40
CA GLY A 122 7.10 6.27 -13.58
C GLY A 122 6.24 5.37 -14.48
N ASP A 123 6.77 5.03 -15.65
CA ASP A 123 6.17 4.10 -16.60
C ASP A 123 6.89 2.75 -16.58
N HIS A 124 6.13 1.67 -16.71
CA HIS A 124 6.64 0.30 -16.87
C HIS A 124 5.66 -0.50 -17.75
N ASP A 125 6.17 -1.20 -18.75
CA ASP A 125 5.34 -1.87 -19.75
C ASP A 125 5.42 -3.40 -19.72
N ASP A 126 6.53 -3.99 -19.29
CA ASP A 126 6.73 -5.46 -19.28
C ASP A 126 6.51 -6.07 -17.88
N TRP A 127 5.33 -6.62 -17.67
CA TRP A 127 4.90 -7.27 -16.43
C TRP A 127 5.06 -8.80 -16.45
N SER A 128 5.65 -9.37 -17.50
CA SER A 128 5.73 -10.81 -17.69
C SER A 128 6.71 -11.51 -16.75
N GLN A 129 7.75 -10.79 -16.33
CA GLN A 129 8.80 -11.31 -15.45
C GLN A 129 9.40 -10.22 -14.57
N LEU A 130 9.98 -10.62 -13.43
CA LEU A 130 10.72 -9.70 -12.57
C LEU A 130 11.95 -9.17 -13.30
N SER A 131 12.00 -7.83 -13.50
CA SER A 131 13.13 -7.13 -14.10
C SER A 131 13.67 -6.05 -13.19
N GLU A 132 14.89 -5.58 -13.46
CA GLU A 132 15.49 -4.46 -12.72
C GLU A 132 14.65 -3.17 -12.88
N GLU A 133 14.11 -2.93 -14.08
CA GLU A 133 13.23 -1.80 -14.36
C GLU A 133 11.94 -1.88 -13.53
N MET A 134 11.35 -3.07 -13.41
CA MET A 134 10.17 -3.29 -12.57
C MET A 134 10.47 -3.00 -11.10
N ILE A 135 11.60 -3.47 -10.58
CA ILE A 135 12.03 -3.21 -9.21
C ILE A 135 12.19 -1.71 -8.97
N GLN A 136 12.84 -0.99 -9.88
CA GLN A 136 13.01 0.45 -9.76
C GLN A 136 11.69 1.22 -9.90
N TYR A 137 10.77 0.73 -10.71
CA TYR A 137 9.41 1.27 -10.80
C TYR A 137 8.66 1.13 -9.47
N CYS A 138 8.72 -0.03 -8.83
CA CYS A 138 8.09 -0.28 -7.53
C CYS A 138 8.66 0.59 -6.40
N MET A 139 9.96 0.88 -6.45
CA MET A 139 10.65 1.68 -5.43
C MET A 139 10.46 3.20 -5.57
N ARG A 140 9.75 3.67 -6.58
CA ARG A 140 9.38 5.07 -6.78
C ARG A 140 8.11 5.43 -6.03
#